data_43ceec85beea1028334bf910cf8f8395
#
_entry.id   43ceec85beea1028334bf910cf8f8395
#
_cell.length_a   1.000
_cell.length_b   1.000
_cell.length_c   1.000
_cell.angle_alpha   90.00
_cell.angle_beta   90.00
_cell.angle_gamma   90.00
#
_symmetry.space_group_name_H-M   'P 1'
#
loop_
_entity.id
_entity.type
_entity.pdbx_description
1 polymer ?
#
loop_
_entity_poly.entity_id
_entity_poly.type
_entity_poly.pdbx_seq_one_letter_code
_entity_poly.pdbx_strand_id
1 'polypeptide(L)'
;MLKKLAIYGGATVHDGNWPNWPQSTDNTRRNVDAVLGSHRWAISGQYRGQPSWEERFGQAFAVYTGARYCVPASTGTASLSMALEACEVGAHDEVIVPGVSWVASASAVLGINAIPVLTDVEPETGCLDPVALERAITSRTRAITVVHLGSAVADLDRLVAIAEAHSIPLIEDCAQAHGARYAGRHVGCFGAAGTF
;
A
#
# COMPACT_ATOMS: atom_id res chain seq x y z
N MET A 1 9.81 26.24 -29.83
CA MET A 1 8.51 26.89 -29.49
C MET A 1 7.89 26.18 -28.31
N LEU A 2 7.65 26.86 -27.21
CA LEU A 2 6.89 26.31 -26.09
C LEU A 2 5.46 26.01 -26.56
N LYS A 3 4.98 24.77 -26.41
CA LYS A 3 3.61 24.42 -26.77
C LYS A 3 2.65 25.22 -25.88
N LYS A 4 1.65 25.85 -26.47
CA LYS A 4 0.63 26.62 -25.76
C LYS A 4 -0.21 25.69 -24.92
N LEU A 5 -0.40 26.01 -23.63
CA LEU A 5 -1.27 25.20 -22.74
C LEU A 5 -2.72 25.21 -23.21
N ALA A 6 -3.46 24.13 -23.00
CA ALA A 6 -4.85 24.00 -23.40
C ALA A 6 -5.73 25.10 -22.80
N ILE A 7 -5.52 25.50 -21.55
CA ILE A 7 -6.25 26.60 -20.89
C ILE A 7 -6.08 27.95 -21.61
N TYR A 8 -5.03 28.12 -22.38
CA TYR A 8 -4.79 29.32 -23.22
C TYR A 8 -5.09 29.05 -24.69
N GLY A 9 -5.89 28.02 -25.02
CA GLY A 9 -6.29 27.67 -26.37
C GLY A 9 -5.27 26.85 -27.15
N GLY A 10 -4.40 26.10 -26.46
CA GLY A 10 -3.61 25.03 -27.04
C GLY A 10 -4.43 23.74 -27.22
N ALA A 11 -3.85 22.73 -27.87
CA ALA A 11 -4.49 21.42 -27.98
C ALA A 11 -4.61 20.74 -26.63
N THR A 12 -5.78 20.15 -26.34
CA THR A 12 -5.96 19.29 -25.18
C THR A 12 -5.21 17.97 -25.38
N VAL A 13 -4.64 17.42 -24.32
CA VAL A 13 -3.98 16.09 -24.33
C VAL A 13 -4.94 14.96 -24.03
N HIS A 14 -6.16 15.30 -23.62
CA HIS A 14 -7.22 14.35 -23.26
C HIS A 14 -8.57 14.89 -23.75
N ASP A 15 -9.45 14.03 -24.25
CA ASP A 15 -10.76 14.38 -24.80
C ASP A 15 -11.84 14.69 -23.73
N GLY A 16 -11.49 14.56 -22.45
CA GLY A 16 -12.38 14.85 -21.32
C GLY A 16 -13.17 13.63 -20.81
N ASN A 17 -13.06 12.47 -21.44
CA ASN A 17 -13.81 11.26 -21.04
C ASN A 17 -13.00 10.43 -20.05
N TRP A 18 -12.96 10.84 -18.78
CA TRP A 18 -12.40 10.04 -17.70
C TRP A 18 -13.38 8.94 -17.30
N PRO A 19 -12.90 7.71 -16.99
CA PRO A 19 -13.73 6.65 -16.45
C PRO A 19 -14.45 7.12 -15.18
N ASN A 20 -15.76 6.83 -15.08
CA ASN A 20 -16.47 7.06 -13.84
C ASN A 20 -15.94 6.15 -12.73
N TRP A 21 -15.81 6.69 -11.54
CA TRP A 21 -15.43 5.98 -10.33
C TRP A 21 -16.32 6.39 -9.16
N PRO A 22 -16.79 5.47 -8.30
CA PRO A 22 -16.63 4.01 -8.39
C PRO A 22 -17.55 3.36 -9.43
N GLN A 23 -17.16 2.17 -9.93
CA GLN A 23 -18.00 1.38 -10.83
C GLN A 23 -18.59 0.18 -10.10
N SER A 24 -19.88 -0.08 -10.33
CA SER A 24 -20.54 -1.29 -9.84
C SER A 24 -21.07 -2.12 -11.01
N THR A 25 -21.01 -3.43 -10.86
CA THR A 25 -21.58 -4.41 -11.79
C THR A 25 -22.79 -5.12 -11.17
N ASP A 26 -23.51 -5.91 -11.96
CA ASP A 26 -24.58 -6.76 -11.41
C ASP A 26 -24.03 -7.80 -10.42
N ASN A 27 -22.77 -8.24 -10.61
CA ASN A 27 -22.09 -9.10 -9.64
C ASN A 27 -21.89 -8.37 -8.31
N THR A 28 -21.47 -7.11 -8.34
CA THR A 28 -21.31 -6.29 -7.12
C THR A 28 -22.61 -6.24 -6.33
N ARG A 29 -23.72 -5.95 -7.02
CA ARG A 29 -25.06 -5.88 -6.38
C ARG A 29 -25.45 -7.23 -5.79
N ARG A 30 -25.38 -8.32 -6.56
CA ARG A 30 -25.69 -9.67 -6.08
C ARG A 30 -24.87 -10.09 -4.86
N ASN A 31 -23.59 -9.73 -4.85
CA ASN A 31 -22.71 -10.07 -3.72
C ASN A 31 -23.08 -9.28 -2.46
N VAL A 32 -23.42 -7.98 -2.60
CA VAL A 32 -23.90 -7.17 -1.46
C VAL A 32 -25.21 -7.73 -0.91
N ASP A 33 -26.17 -8.06 -1.78
CA ASP A 33 -27.45 -8.66 -1.37
C ASP A 33 -27.24 -10.01 -0.67
N ALA A 34 -26.29 -10.82 -1.16
CA ALA A 34 -25.95 -12.09 -0.51
C ALA A 34 -25.32 -11.90 0.89
N VAL A 35 -24.47 -10.86 1.07
CA VAL A 35 -23.92 -10.50 2.40
C VAL A 35 -25.06 -10.10 3.34
N LEU A 36 -25.94 -9.19 2.90
CA LEU A 36 -27.07 -8.71 3.71
C LEU A 36 -27.98 -9.87 4.11
N GLY A 37 -28.36 -10.73 3.15
CA GLY A 37 -29.24 -11.89 3.40
C GLY A 37 -28.61 -13.01 4.23
N SER A 38 -27.27 -13.05 4.34
CA SER A 38 -26.56 -14.09 5.11
C SER A 38 -26.66 -13.92 6.63
N HIS A 39 -26.98 -12.71 7.11
CA HIS A 39 -26.91 -12.31 8.52
C HIS A 39 -25.51 -12.57 9.16
N ARG A 40 -24.47 -12.71 8.33
CA ARG A 40 -23.08 -12.85 8.75
C ARG A 40 -22.26 -11.74 8.09
N TRP A 41 -22.08 -10.63 8.78
CA TRP A 41 -21.46 -9.41 8.27
C TRP A 41 -20.02 -9.22 8.73
N ALA A 42 -19.50 -10.20 9.48
CA ALA A 42 -18.13 -10.18 9.95
C ALA A 42 -17.58 -11.61 10.04
N ILE A 43 -16.26 -11.73 10.03
CA ILE A 43 -15.54 -12.99 10.19
C ILE A 43 -15.89 -13.69 11.52
N SER A 44 -16.13 -12.91 12.57
CA SER A 44 -16.52 -13.40 13.91
C SER A 44 -17.95 -13.92 14.00
N GLY A 45 -18.75 -13.81 12.94
CA GLY A 45 -20.10 -14.35 12.89
C GLY A 45 -20.12 -15.88 12.96
N GLN A 46 -21.30 -16.45 13.33
CA GLN A 46 -21.45 -17.90 13.44
C GLN A 46 -21.04 -18.61 12.14
N TYR A 47 -20.11 -19.57 12.25
CA TYR A 47 -19.72 -20.43 11.12
C TYR A 47 -20.90 -21.29 10.67
N ARG A 48 -21.19 -21.27 9.37
CA ARG A 48 -22.32 -21.98 8.74
C ARG A 48 -21.86 -22.90 7.60
N GLY A 49 -20.64 -23.43 7.70
CA GLY A 49 -20.08 -24.32 6.68
C GLY A 49 -19.53 -23.62 5.43
N GLN A 50 -19.57 -22.29 5.38
CA GLN A 50 -19.03 -21.50 4.27
C GLN A 50 -18.10 -20.41 4.78
N PRO A 51 -16.99 -20.10 4.08
CA PRO A 51 -16.11 -18.99 4.41
C PRO A 51 -16.86 -17.67 4.42
N SER A 52 -16.46 -16.74 5.28
CA SER A 52 -16.96 -15.36 5.25
C SER A 52 -16.57 -14.65 3.96
N TRP A 53 -17.19 -13.51 3.67
CA TRP A 53 -16.82 -12.74 2.48
C TRP A 53 -15.41 -12.16 2.59
N GLU A 54 -14.97 -11.80 3.78
CA GLU A 54 -13.61 -11.35 4.07
C GLU A 54 -12.59 -12.48 3.80
N GLU A 55 -12.86 -13.69 4.27
CA GLU A 55 -11.99 -14.84 3.98
C GLU A 55 -11.90 -15.14 2.49
N ARG A 56 -13.04 -15.08 1.78
CA ARG A 56 -13.09 -15.27 0.32
C ARG A 56 -12.32 -14.19 -0.42
N PHE A 57 -12.47 -12.92 0.02
CA PHE A 57 -11.71 -11.80 -0.54
C PHE A 57 -10.21 -11.99 -0.29
N GLY A 58 -9.82 -12.27 0.95
CA GLY A 58 -8.41 -12.49 1.30
C GLY A 58 -7.76 -13.60 0.48
N GLN A 59 -8.46 -14.74 0.30
CA GLN A 59 -7.99 -15.83 -0.55
C GLN A 59 -7.84 -15.42 -2.02
N ALA A 60 -8.85 -14.73 -2.57
CA ALA A 60 -8.82 -14.26 -3.96
C ALA A 60 -7.72 -13.22 -4.18
N PHE A 61 -7.52 -12.31 -3.24
CA PHE A 61 -6.50 -11.26 -3.34
C PHE A 61 -5.08 -11.84 -3.19
N ALA A 62 -4.89 -12.81 -2.30
CA ALA A 62 -3.61 -13.53 -2.19
C ALA A 62 -3.25 -14.26 -3.50
N VAL A 63 -4.23 -14.93 -4.12
CA VAL A 63 -4.04 -15.58 -5.44
C VAL A 63 -3.71 -14.53 -6.52
N TYR A 64 -4.43 -13.41 -6.53
CA TYR A 64 -4.22 -12.34 -7.51
C TYR A 64 -2.82 -11.73 -7.42
N THR A 65 -2.34 -11.45 -6.22
CA THR A 65 -1.02 -10.84 -6.00
C THR A 65 0.12 -11.86 -6.01
N GLY A 66 -0.18 -13.14 -5.80
CA GLY A 66 0.83 -14.18 -5.58
C GLY A 66 1.40 -14.17 -4.16
N ALA A 67 0.77 -13.45 -3.24
CA ALA A 67 1.13 -13.46 -1.83
C ALA A 67 0.72 -14.80 -1.18
N ARG A 68 1.43 -15.18 -0.13
CA ARG A 68 1.13 -16.41 0.62
C ARG A 68 -0.17 -16.28 1.42
N TYR A 69 -0.41 -15.10 1.98
CA TYR A 69 -1.58 -14.79 2.81
C TYR A 69 -2.07 -13.38 2.51
N CYS A 70 -3.35 -13.14 2.77
CA CYS A 70 -3.93 -11.80 2.78
C CYS A 70 -4.91 -11.70 3.95
N VAL A 71 -4.79 -10.64 4.72
CA VAL A 71 -5.68 -10.32 5.84
C VAL A 71 -6.43 -9.04 5.50
N PRO A 72 -7.75 -9.09 5.32
CA PRO A 72 -8.54 -7.90 5.08
C PRO A 72 -8.56 -6.96 6.29
N ALA A 73 -8.46 -5.66 6.03
CA ALA A 73 -8.57 -4.60 7.02
C ALA A 73 -9.66 -3.60 6.61
N SER A 74 -10.09 -2.77 7.54
CA SER A 74 -11.15 -1.78 7.29
C SER A 74 -10.70 -0.61 6.41
N THR A 75 -9.40 -0.30 6.40
CA THR A 75 -8.80 0.80 5.62
C THR A 75 -7.33 0.51 5.35
N GLY A 76 -6.74 1.17 4.35
CA GLY A 76 -5.28 1.12 4.10
C GLY A 76 -4.47 1.60 5.32
N THR A 77 -4.93 2.61 6.05
CA THR A 77 -4.27 3.06 7.29
C THR A 77 -4.24 1.93 8.34
N ALA A 78 -5.35 1.21 8.52
CA ALA A 78 -5.40 0.08 9.44
C ALA A 78 -4.47 -1.06 8.98
N SER A 79 -4.39 -1.34 7.67
CA SER A 79 -3.47 -2.35 7.15
C SER A 79 -2.01 -1.99 7.36
N LEU A 80 -1.64 -0.70 7.23
CA LEU A 80 -0.29 -0.21 7.55
C LEU A 80 0.04 -0.40 9.03
N SER A 81 -0.85 0.01 9.94
CA SER A 81 -0.64 -0.20 11.38
C SER A 81 -0.50 -1.69 11.72
N MET A 82 -1.37 -2.55 11.17
CA MET A 82 -1.29 -4.00 11.36
C MET A 82 0.04 -4.58 10.85
N ALA A 83 0.53 -4.13 9.69
CA ALA A 83 1.80 -4.59 9.13
C ALA A 83 2.98 -4.17 10.00
N LEU A 84 2.98 -2.94 10.52
CA LEU A 84 4.00 -2.43 11.43
C LEU A 84 4.02 -3.23 12.75
N GLU A 85 2.85 -3.43 13.38
CA GLU A 85 2.73 -4.22 14.60
C GLU A 85 3.13 -5.69 14.40
N ALA A 86 2.80 -6.28 13.23
CA ALA A 86 3.22 -7.63 12.87
C ALA A 86 4.75 -7.75 12.68
N CYS A 87 5.43 -6.64 12.38
CA CYS A 87 6.88 -6.52 12.35
C CYS A 87 7.47 -6.12 13.71
N GLU A 88 6.70 -6.23 14.80
CA GLU A 88 7.10 -5.93 16.18
C GLU A 88 7.50 -4.45 16.40
N VAL A 89 7.02 -3.54 15.57
CA VAL A 89 7.21 -2.10 15.76
C VAL A 89 6.31 -1.61 16.89
N GLY A 90 6.87 -0.86 17.82
CA GLY A 90 6.15 -0.35 18.99
C GLY A 90 6.57 1.07 19.40
N ALA A 91 6.21 1.43 20.63
CA ALA A 91 6.44 2.76 21.17
C ALA A 91 7.93 3.13 21.15
N HIS A 92 8.24 4.33 20.67
CA HIS A 92 9.58 4.91 20.55
C HIS A 92 10.48 4.31 19.47
N ASP A 93 10.04 3.28 18.75
CA ASP A 93 10.74 2.78 17.56
C ASP A 93 10.63 3.79 16.42
N GLU A 94 11.66 3.85 15.60
CA GLU A 94 11.68 4.70 14.40
C GLU A 94 11.23 3.89 13.18
N VAL A 95 10.34 4.48 12.38
CA VAL A 95 9.93 3.95 11.08
C VAL A 95 10.26 4.98 10.00
N ILE A 96 11.10 4.60 9.06
CA ILE A 96 11.42 5.46 7.91
C ILE A 96 10.24 5.44 6.94
N VAL A 97 9.77 6.64 6.54
CA VAL A 97 8.68 6.85 5.61
C VAL A 97 9.04 7.93 4.58
N PRO A 98 8.59 7.88 3.33
CA PRO A 98 8.86 8.93 2.35
C PRO A 98 8.21 10.25 2.78
N GLY A 99 8.92 11.36 2.58
CA GLY A 99 8.45 12.72 2.86
C GLY A 99 7.34 13.20 1.94
N VAL A 100 7.11 12.50 0.81
CA VAL A 100 6.03 12.76 -0.14
C VAL A 100 5.17 11.52 -0.23
N SER A 101 3.96 11.57 0.33
CA SER A 101 2.98 10.49 0.29
C SER A 101 1.63 10.98 0.81
N TRP A 102 0.64 10.08 0.81
CA TRP A 102 -0.56 10.27 1.60
C TRP A 102 -0.21 10.22 3.09
N VAL A 103 -0.84 11.08 3.88
CA VAL A 103 -0.54 11.23 5.33
C VAL A 103 -0.63 9.92 6.13
N ALA A 104 -1.37 8.94 5.65
CA ALA A 104 -1.53 7.65 6.32
C ALA A 104 -0.21 6.90 6.52
N SER A 105 0.75 7.03 5.60
CA SER A 105 2.07 6.39 5.72
C SER A 105 2.79 6.82 7.00
N ALA A 106 2.63 8.09 7.43
CA ALA A 106 3.20 8.59 8.69
C ALA A 106 2.22 8.45 9.88
N SER A 107 0.91 8.69 9.66
CA SER A 107 -0.06 8.64 10.75
C SER A 107 -0.32 7.22 11.27
N ALA A 108 -0.14 6.18 10.45
CA ALA A 108 -0.18 4.79 10.90
C ALA A 108 0.94 4.48 11.90
N VAL A 109 2.13 5.05 11.68
CA VAL A 109 3.28 4.96 12.61
C VAL A 109 2.96 5.65 13.94
N LEU A 110 2.42 6.88 13.88
CA LEU A 110 2.01 7.60 15.09
C LEU A 110 0.89 6.84 15.84
N GLY A 111 -0.02 6.18 15.12
CA GLY A 111 -1.13 5.43 15.70
C GLY A 111 -0.71 4.28 16.60
N ILE A 112 0.49 3.73 16.41
CA ILE A 112 1.10 2.68 17.24
C ILE A 112 2.15 3.23 18.22
N ASN A 113 2.18 4.57 18.42
CA ASN A 113 3.14 5.30 19.28
C ASN A 113 4.61 5.19 18.83
N ALA A 114 4.87 4.82 17.58
CA ALA A 114 6.19 4.86 16.98
C ALA A 114 6.49 6.25 16.37
N ILE A 115 7.70 6.48 15.95
CA ILE A 115 8.22 7.75 15.47
C ILE A 115 8.45 7.68 13.96
N PRO A 116 7.67 8.41 13.13
CA PRO A 116 7.93 8.47 11.70
C PRO A 116 9.16 9.34 11.41
N VAL A 117 10.12 8.79 10.70
CA VAL A 117 11.31 9.49 10.20
C VAL A 117 11.08 9.82 8.73
N LEU A 118 10.76 11.08 8.46
CA LEU A 118 10.52 11.54 7.09
C LEU A 118 11.83 11.62 6.32
N THR A 119 11.87 11.01 5.16
CA THR A 119 13.08 10.85 4.33
C THR A 119 12.80 11.31 2.92
N ASP A 120 13.82 11.86 2.25
CA ASP A 120 13.70 12.39 0.89
C ASP A 120 13.28 11.33 -0.13
N VAL A 121 12.76 11.81 -1.25
CA VAL A 121 12.26 11.02 -2.37
C VAL A 121 13.04 11.34 -3.65
N GLU A 122 13.08 10.40 -4.57
CA GLU A 122 13.62 10.61 -5.91
C GLU A 122 12.75 11.59 -6.69
N PRO A 123 13.30 12.67 -7.27
CA PRO A 123 12.53 13.70 -7.97
C PRO A 123 11.71 13.15 -9.16
N GLU A 124 12.20 12.10 -9.82
CA GLU A 124 11.61 11.54 -11.03
C GLU A 124 10.38 10.67 -10.72
N THR A 125 10.37 10.00 -9.58
CA THR A 125 9.33 9.02 -9.22
C THR A 125 8.46 9.48 -8.05
N GLY A 126 8.98 10.34 -7.19
CA GLY A 126 8.37 10.69 -5.90
C GLY A 126 8.40 9.56 -4.88
N CYS A 127 9.06 8.43 -5.20
CA CYS A 127 9.23 7.31 -4.28
C CYS A 127 10.47 7.51 -3.39
N LEU A 128 10.56 6.74 -2.31
CA LEU A 128 11.67 6.80 -1.34
C LEU A 128 13.03 6.71 -2.03
N ASP A 129 13.92 7.70 -1.79
CA ASP A 129 15.28 7.69 -2.31
C ASP A 129 16.16 6.70 -1.52
N PRO A 130 16.74 5.67 -2.17
CA PRO A 130 17.61 4.69 -1.50
C PRO A 130 18.83 5.32 -0.81
N VAL A 131 19.40 6.41 -1.34
CA VAL A 131 20.55 7.09 -0.74
C VAL A 131 20.13 7.84 0.53
N ALA A 132 18.96 8.48 0.50
CA ALA A 132 18.40 9.14 1.68
C ALA A 132 17.96 8.11 2.73
N LEU A 133 17.39 6.99 2.32
CA LEU A 133 17.06 5.87 3.21
C LEU A 133 18.28 5.42 4.02
N GLU A 134 19.40 5.11 3.35
CA GLU A 134 20.58 4.60 4.02
C GLU A 134 21.15 5.57 5.06
N ARG A 135 21.07 6.88 4.78
CA ARG A 135 21.49 7.93 5.72
C ARG A 135 20.55 8.11 6.92
N ALA A 136 19.28 7.75 6.77
CA ALA A 136 18.26 7.91 7.80
C ALA A 136 18.23 6.75 8.80
N ILE A 137 18.85 5.62 8.50
CA ILE A 137 18.89 4.45 9.38
C ILE A 137 19.67 4.75 10.66
N THR A 138 19.07 4.45 11.80
CA THR A 138 19.67 4.55 13.14
C THR A 138 19.54 3.22 13.89
N SER A 139 20.11 3.13 15.08
CA SER A 139 19.94 1.96 15.97
C SER A 139 18.49 1.77 16.45
N ARG A 140 17.62 2.77 16.30
CA ARG A 140 16.20 2.72 16.65
C ARG A 140 15.28 2.40 15.46
N THR A 141 15.80 2.37 14.24
CA THR A 141 15.00 2.03 13.06
C THR A 141 14.53 0.58 13.16
N ARG A 142 13.20 0.36 13.11
CA ARG A 142 12.58 -0.95 13.20
C ARG A 142 11.80 -1.37 11.98
N ALA A 143 11.42 -0.42 11.13
CA ALA A 143 10.80 -0.72 9.84
C ALA A 143 11.07 0.39 8.82
N ILE A 144 10.90 0.04 7.56
CA ILE A 144 10.92 0.96 6.42
C ILE A 144 9.59 0.82 5.69
N THR A 145 8.87 1.91 5.50
CA THR A 145 7.69 1.95 4.66
C THR A 145 8.05 2.55 3.31
N VAL A 146 7.87 1.78 2.24
CA VAL A 146 8.05 2.22 0.85
C VAL A 146 6.69 2.46 0.25
N VAL A 147 6.49 3.60 -0.41
CA VAL A 147 5.23 3.92 -1.10
C VAL A 147 5.47 3.91 -2.61
N HIS A 148 4.61 3.20 -3.34
CA HIS A 148 4.56 3.25 -4.79
C HIS A 148 3.61 4.39 -5.21
N LEU A 149 4.17 5.60 -5.33
CA LEU A 149 3.38 6.83 -5.45
C LEU A 149 2.89 7.06 -6.89
N GLY A 150 1.59 7.33 -7.06
CA GLY A 150 1.01 7.66 -8.36
C GLY A 150 1.21 6.59 -9.43
N SER A 151 1.25 5.32 -9.03
CA SER A 151 1.58 4.15 -9.86
C SER A 151 3.05 4.06 -10.32
N ALA A 152 3.92 4.98 -9.90
CA ALA A 152 5.36 4.79 -10.01
C ALA A 152 5.80 3.71 -9.03
N VAL A 153 6.66 2.81 -9.47
CA VAL A 153 7.21 1.75 -8.61
C VAL A 153 8.57 2.21 -8.09
N ALA A 154 8.77 2.15 -6.77
CA ALA A 154 10.04 2.46 -6.13
C ALA A 154 11.15 1.50 -6.60
N ASP A 155 12.41 1.91 -6.47
CA ASP A 155 13.59 1.07 -6.77
C ASP A 155 13.72 -0.06 -5.75
N LEU A 156 12.88 -1.11 -5.94
CA LEU A 156 12.79 -2.22 -5.00
C LEU A 156 14.09 -3.01 -4.90
N ASP A 157 14.88 -3.09 -5.98
CA ASP A 157 16.16 -3.83 -5.92
C ASP A 157 17.11 -3.19 -4.91
N ARG A 158 17.23 -1.86 -4.91
CA ARG A 158 18.09 -1.14 -3.96
C ARG A 158 17.49 -1.06 -2.56
N LEU A 159 16.20 -0.76 -2.47
CA LEU A 159 15.53 -0.60 -1.17
C LEU A 159 15.47 -1.92 -0.38
N VAL A 160 15.19 -3.04 -1.04
CA VAL A 160 15.20 -4.36 -0.42
C VAL A 160 16.62 -4.73 0.01
N ALA A 161 17.63 -4.50 -0.84
CA ALA A 161 19.03 -4.80 -0.49
C ALA A 161 19.49 -4.01 0.74
N ILE A 162 19.12 -2.73 0.88
CA ILE A 162 19.43 -1.91 2.06
C ILE A 162 18.71 -2.49 3.30
N ALA A 163 17.41 -2.78 3.18
CA ALA A 163 16.63 -3.33 4.28
C ALA A 163 17.21 -4.67 4.79
N GLU A 164 17.59 -5.57 3.88
CA GLU A 164 18.21 -6.85 4.20
C GLU A 164 19.60 -6.68 4.86
N ALA A 165 20.44 -5.77 4.34
CA ALA A 165 21.77 -5.50 4.90
C ALA A 165 21.71 -5.03 6.35
N HIS A 166 20.66 -4.31 6.72
CA HIS A 166 20.42 -3.82 8.07
C HIS A 166 19.50 -4.73 8.91
N SER A 167 18.97 -5.82 8.33
CA SER A 167 17.98 -6.71 8.97
C SER A 167 16.72 -5.95 9.44
N ILE A 168 16.26 -4.97 8.67
CA ILE A 168 15.08 -4.15 8.94
C ILE A 168 13.95 -4.59 8.01
N PRO A 169 12.74 -4.89 8.53
CA PRO A 169 11.61 -5.24 7.68
C PRO A 169 11.20 -4.06 6.80
N LEU A 170 10.94 -4.35 5.51
CA LEU A 170 10.40 -3.40 4.55
C LEU A 170 8.90 -3.70 4.35
N ILE A 171 8.08 -2.66 4.46
CA ILE A 171 6.63 -2.71 4.22
C ILE A 171 6.33 -1.89 2.96
N GLU A 172 5.61 -2.49 2.02
CA GLU A 172 5.20 -1.83 0.78
C GLU A 172 3.79 -1.25 0.93
N ASP A 173 3.65 0.08 0.83
CA ASP A 173 2.36 0.76 0.68
C ASP A 173 2.01 0.83 -0.81
N CYS A 174 1.11 -0.04 -1.23
CA CYS A 174 0.66 -0.21 -2.61
C CYS A 174 -0.70 0.44 -2.87
N ALA A 175 -1.21 1.29 -1.98
CA ALA A 175 -2.55 1.89 -2.08
C ALA A 175 -2.78 2.64 -3.40
N GLN A 176 -1.73 3.14 -4.05
CA GLN A 176 -1.79 3.83 -5.34
C GLN A 176 -1.23 2.98 -6.51
N ALA A 177 -0.94 1.70 -6.28
CA ALA A 177 -0.25 0.84 -7.25
C ALA A 177 -0.90 -0.54 -7.40
N HIS A 178 -2.24 -0.62 -7.25
CA HIS A 178 -2.99 -1.87 -7.43
C HIS A 178 -2.72 -2.47 -8.81
N GLY A 179 -2.24 -3.72 -8.84
CA GLY A 179 -1.92 -4.42 -10.07
C GLY A 179 -0.57 -4.09 -10.70
N ALA A 180 0.17 -3.12 -10.16
CA ALA A 180 1.52 -2.82 -10.62
C ALA A 180 2.47 -4.01 -10.38
N ARG A 181 3.47 -4.11 -11.25
CA ARG A 181 4.47 -5.17 -11.18
C ARG A 181 5.88 -4.59 -11.32
N TYR A 182 6.80 -5.17 -10.59
CA TYR A 182 8.23 -4.94 -10.71
C TYR A 182 8.90 -6.26 -11.12
N ALA A 183 9.67 -6.27 -12.19
CA ALA A 183 10.31 -7.47 -12.74
C ALA A 183 9.35 -8.68 -12.88
N GLY A 184 8.08 -8.43 -13.26
CA GLY A 184 7.05 -9.46 -13.45
C GLY A 184 6.32 -9.94 -12.18
N ARG A 185 6.78 -9.57 -10.99
CA ARG A 185 6.17 -9.88 -9.69
C ARG A 185 5.29 -8.72 -9.23
N HIS A 186 4.15 -8.97 -8.61
CA HIS A 186 3.31 -7.92 -8.04
C HIS A 186 4.05 -7.14 -6.96
N VAL A 187 3.90 -5.79 -6.97
CA VAL A 187 4.27 -4.97 -5.81
C VAL A 187 3.46 -5.40 -4.59
N GLY A 188 3.98 -5.17 -3.41
CA GLY A 188 3.42 -5.68 -2.16
C GLY A 188 3.87 -7.10 -1.81
N CYS A 189 4.77 -7.67 -2.61
CA CYS A 189 5.30 -9.02 -2.40
C CYS A 189 6.83 -9.05 -2.23
N PHE A 190 7.51 -7.92 -2.21
CA PHE A 190 8.98 -7.84 -2.11
C PHE A 190 9.47 -7.69 -0.68
N GLY A 191 8.73 -6.98 0.14
CA GLY A 191 9.02 -6.77 1.55
C GLY A 191 8.43 -7.84 2.48
N ALA A 192 8.46 -7.57 3.76
CA ALA A 192 7.85 -8.40 4.81
C ALA A 192 6.31 -8.40 4.72
N ALA A 193 5.73 -7.28 4.31
CA ALA A 193 4.29 -7.13 4.09
C ALA A 193 4.01 -6.10 2.98
N GLY A 194 2.91 -6.30 2.27
CA GLY A 194 2.32 -5.33 1.36
C GLY A 194 0.95 -4.88 1.84
N THR A 195 0.66 -3.60 1.76
CA THR A 195 -0.63 -3.00 2.14
C THR A 195 -1.26 -2.31 0.92
N PHE A 196 -2.61 -2.38 0.80
CA PHE A 196 -3.35 -1.90 -0.37
C PHE A 196 -4.55 -1.05 0.02
#